data_6efe38fa1636be6060709009a7948a08
#
_entry.id   6efe38fa1636be6060709009a7948a08
#
_cell.length_a   1.000
_cell.length_b   1.000
_cell.length_c   1.000
_cell.angle_alpha   90.00
_cell.angle_beta   90.00
_cell.angle_gamma   90.00
#
_symmetry.space_group_name_H-M   'P 1'
#
loop_
_entity.id
_entity.type
_entity.pdbx_description
1 polymer ?
#
loop_
_entity_poly.entity_id
_entity_poly.type
_entity_poly.pdbx_seq_one_letter_code
_entity_poly.pdbx_strand_id
1 'polypeptide(L)'
;RYIYNTDTIDQMLQDLMANGLKVESGEKIGKTIIFAMNSKTAKLIVERFHMLYPEYGSNFCEQIDYSINYSLNLIDNFTLRDKMPQIAVSVDMLDTGIDVIDILNLVFFKRVRSRIKFLQMIGRGTRKSEDIFGAGQDKELFYIFDWGGNFKYFSTKPKEGKQIKSLSLTE
;
A
#
# COMPACT_ATOMS: atom_id res chain seq x y z
N ARG A 1 4.79 3.73 -22.35
CA ARG A 1 5.03 2.37 -21.83
C ARG A 1 5.88 2.47 -20.56
N TYR A 2 5.24 2.31 -19.42
CA TYR A 2 5.98 2.26 -18.15
C TYR A 2 6.68 0.91 -18.05
N ILE A 3 8.00 0.93 -18.11
CA ILE A 3 8.82 -0.24 -17.82
C ILE A 3 9.24 -0.11 -16.37
N TYR A 4 8.63 -0.94 -15.51
CA TYR A 4 9.04 -1.05 -14.12
C TYR A 4 10.28 -1.95 -14.06
N ASN A 5 11.44 -1.31 -14.17
CA ASN A 5 12.72 -2.00 -14.03
C ASN A 5 13.19 -2.00 -12.56
N THR A 6 14.26 -2.71 -12.29
CA THR A 6 14.83 -2.84 -10.94
C THR A 6 15.17 -1.48 -10.33
N ASP A 7 15.70 -0.55 -11.10
CA ASP A 7 16.06 0.79 -10.60
C ASP A 7 14.84 1.58 -10.17
N THR A 8 13.75 1.51 -10.92
CA THR A 8 12.49 2.18 -10.57
C THR A 8 11.88 1.56 -9.30
N ILE A 9 11.94 0.25 -9.17
CA ILE A 9 11.49 -0.46 -7.96
C ILE A 9 12.30 0.01 -6.75
N ASP A 10 13.63 0.06 -6.87
CA ASP A 10 14.51 0.50 -5.79
C ASP A 10 14.21 1.94 -5.37
N GLN A 11 14.00 2.84 -6.34
CA GLN A 11 13.63 4.23 -6.07
C GLN A 11 12.28 4.33 -5.34
N MET A 12 11.29 3.54 -5.75
CA MET A 12 9.99 3.50 -5.10
C MET A 12 10.11 3.02 -3.65
N LEU A 13 10.86 1.95 -3.40
CA LEU A 13 11.07 1.41 -2.06
C LEU A 13 11.83 2.39 -1.17
N GLN A 14 12.85 3.06 -1.69
CA GLN A 14 13.59 4.09 -0.97
C GLN A 14 12.73 5.30 -0.64
N ASP A 15 11.88 5.74 -1.56
CA ASP A 15 10.92 6.82 -1.34
C ASP A 15 9.92 6.45 -0.23
N LEU A 16 9.34 5.26 -0.30
CA LEU A 16 8.43 4.76 0.74
C LEU A 16 9.11 4.73 2.12
N MET A 17 10.28 4.14 2.21
CA MET A 17 10.97 3.95 3.49
C MET A 17 11.47 5.28 4.08
N ALA A 18 11.84 6.25 3.22
CA ALA A 18 12.28 7.56 3.67
C ALA A 18 11.11 8.49 4.06
N ASN A 19 10.03 8.48 3.29
CA ASN A 19 8.96 9.48 3.37
C ASN A 19 7.61 8.95 3.85
N GLY A 20 7.44 7.63 3.94
CA GLY A 20 6.20 7.04 4.43
C GLY A 20 5.92 7.35 5.90
N LEU A 21 4.63 7.32 6.27
CA LEU A 21 4.23 7.44 7.66
C LEU A 21 4.78 6.26 8.47
N LYS A 22 5.35 6.59 9.62
CA LYS A 22 6.01 5.62 10.51
C LYS A 22 5.28 5.51 11.84
N VAL A 23 5.39 4.35 12.43
CA VAL A 23 4.90 4.02 13.78
C VAL A 23 6.11 3.81 14.73
N GLU A 24 5.83 3.51 16.00
CA GLU A 24 6.87 3.24 17.00
C GLU A 24 7.90 4.39 17.09
N SER A 25 7.41 5.61 17.24
CA SER A 25 8.25 6.83 17.35
C SER A 25 9.17 7.06 16.14
N GLY A 26 8.72 6.65 14.96
CA GLY A 26 9.46 6.83 13.71
C GLY A 26 10.42 5.72 13.34
N GLU A 27 10.48 4.64 14.10
CA GLU A 27 11.44 3.56 13.90
C GLU A 27 10.96 2.51 12.87
N LYS A 28 9.65 2.38 12.66
CA LYS A 28 9.09 1.37 11.75
C LYS A 28 8.12 2.01 10.77
N ILE A 29 8.23 1.66 9.49
CA ILE A 29 7.23 2.05 8.48
C ILE A 29 5.86 1.53 8.91
N GLY A 30 4.83 2.37 8.79
CA GLY A 30 3.46 1.95 9.05
C GLY A 30 2.98 0.89 8.08
N LYS A 31 1.90 0.21 8.41
CA LYS A 31 1.29 -0.79 7.52
C LYS A 31 1.09 -0.19 6.13
N THR A 32 1.59 -0.89 5.13
CA THR A 32 1.65 -0.41 3.75
C THR A 32 1.12 -1.46 2.79
N ILE A 33 0.32 -1.02 1.81
CA ILE A 33 -0.04 -1.84 0.65
C ILE A 33 0.67 -1.27 -0.57
N ILE A 34 1.40 -2.13 -1.29
CA ILE A 34 1.95 -1.81 -2.61
C ILE A 34 1.12 -2.56 -3.66
N PHE A 35 0.43 -1.82 -4.51
CA PHE A 35 -0.34 -2.38 -5.61
C PHE A 35 0.58 -2.54 -6.83
N ALA A 36 0.84 -3.79 -7.20
CA ALA A 36 1.68 -4.14 -8.34
C ALA A 36 0.86 -4.50 -9.57
N MET A 37 1.46 -4.36 -10.75
CA MET A 37 0.82 -4.58 -12.03
C MET A 37 0.50 -6.06 -12.29
N ASN A 38 1.38 -6.95 -11.87
CA ASN A 38 1.25 -8.39 -12.03
C ASN A 38 2.07 -9.14 -10.99
N SER A 39 1.90 -10.45 -10.93
CA SER A 39 2.56 -11.29 -9.95
C SER A 39 4.09 -11.29 -10.09
N LYS A 40 4.60 -11.22 -11.30
CA LYS A 40 6.05 -11.13 -11.57
C LYS A 40 6.65 -9.86 -10.98
N THR A 41 6.00 -8.71 -11.19
CA THR A 41 6.43 -7.43 -10.62
C THR A 41 6.32 -7.45 -9.08
N ALA A 42 5.24 -8.00 -8.55
CA ALA A 42 5.05 -8.13 -7.10
C ALA A 42 6.18 -8.95 -6.46
N LYS A 43 6.52 -10.08 -7.05
CA LYS A 43 7.63 -10.92 -6.61
C LYS A 43 8.96 -10.17 -6.64
N LEU A 44 9.22 -9.44 -7.71
CA LEU A 44 10.44 -8.66 -7.85
C LEU A 44 10.53 -7.53 -6.81
N ILE A 45 9.43 -6.88 -6.49
CA ILE A 45 9.38 -5.86 -5.42
C ILE A 45 9.77 -6.47 -4.08
N VAL A 46 9.23 -7.63 -3.74
CA VAL A 46 9.55 -8.34 -2.48
C VAL A 46 11.03 -8.73 -2.45
N GLU A 47 11.56 -9.29 -3.54
CA GLU A 47 12.98 -9.66 -3.64
C GLU A 47 13.89 -8.43 -3.46
N ARG A 48 13.56 -7.32 -4.12
CA ARG A 48 14.33 -6.07 -4.00
C ARG A 48 14.27 -5.49 -2.59
N PHE A 49 13.12 -5.55 -1.95
CA PHE A 49 13.00 -5.11 -0.56
C PHE A 49 13.94 -5.91 0.37
N HIS A 50 13.95 -7.22 0.25
CA HIS A 50 14.82 -8.06 1.07
C HIS A 50 16.31 -7.83 0.81
N MET A 51 16.67 -7.46 -0.42
CA MET A 51 18.06 -7.10 -0.76
C MET A 51 18.48 -5.73 -0.21
N LEU A 52 17.58 -4.74 -0.28
CA LEU A 52 17.87 -3.37 0.18
C LEU A 52 17.78 -3.22 1.71
N TYR A 53 16.90 -3.98 2.33
CA TYR A 53 16.56 -3.87 3.77
C TYR A 53 16.59 -5.23 4.47
N PRO A 54 17.74 -5.96 4.44
CA PRO A 54 17.82 -7.30 5.03
C PRO A 54 17.62 -7.30 6.55
N GLU A 55 17.84 -6.18 7.22
CA GLU A 55 17.69 -6.01 8.66
C GLU A 55 16.27 -6.23 9.18
N TYR A 56 15.24 -6.09 8.32
CA TYR A 56 13.84 -6.28 8.72
C TYR A 56 13.40 -7.75 8.72
N GLY A 57 14.21 -8.65 8.16
CA GLY A 57 13.89 -10.07 8.09
C GLY A 57 12.97 -10.44 6.90
N SER A 58 12.77 -11.74 6.72
CA SER A 58 12.10 -12.29 5.52
C SER A 58 10.58 -12.15 5.50
N ASN A 59 9.95 -11.84 6.63
CA ASN A 59 8.49 -11.75 6.75
C ASN A 59 7.95 -10.32 6.81
N PHE A 60 8.82 -9.32 6.77
CA PHE A 60 8.42 -7.91 6.86
C PHE A 60 7.68 -7.44 5.60
N CYS A 61 8.13 -7.84 4.44
CA CYS A 61 7.53 -7.53 3.13
C CYS A 61 7.17 -8.82 2.42
N GLU A 62 5.90 -9.04 2.15
CA GLU A 62 5.38 -10.28 1.60
C GLU A 62 4.44 -10.01 0.42
N GLN A 63 4.49 -10.89 -0.56
CA GLN A 63 3.50 -10.92 -1.64
C GLN A 63 2.22 -11.61 -1.16
N ILE A 64 1.08 -10.97 -1.39
CA ILE A 64 -0.24 -11.51 -1.05
C ILE A 64 -1.08 -11.57 -2.32
N ASP A 65 -1.38 -12.78 -2.81
CA ASP A 65 -2.30 -12.98 -3.91
C ASP A 65 -2.92 -14.40 -3.85
N TYR A 66 -3.96 -14.63 -4.66
CA TYR A 66 -4.69 -15.90 -4.69
C TYR A 66 -3.87 -17.10 -5.19
N SER A 67 -2.76 -16.86 -5.88
CA SER A 67 -1.88 -17.92 -6.37
C SER A 67 -1.00 -18.53 -5.27
N ILE A 68 -0.96 -17.91 -4.10
CA ILE A 68 -0.13 -18.32 -2.96
C ILE A 68 -1.01 -19.02 -1.93
N ASN A 69 -0.72 -20.29 -1.67
CA ASN A 69 -1.54 -21.16 -0.80
C ASN A 69 -1.71 -20.68 0.64
N TYR A 70 -0.76 -19.89 1.17
CA TYR A 70 -0.80 -19.37 2.53
C TYR A 70 -1.27 -17.92 2.61
N SER A 71 -1.76 -17.33 1.52
CA SER A 71 -2.17 -15.91 1.49
C SER A 71 -3.27 -15.57 2.48
N LEU A 72 -4.19 -16.48 2.77
CA LEU A 72 -5.24 -16.24 3.77
C LEU A 72 -4.64 -15.98 5.15
N ASN A 73 -3.64 -16.75 5.57
CA ASN A 73 -2.95 -16.53 6.83
C ASN A 73 -2.17 -15.21 6.83
N LEU A 74 -1.52 -14.87 5.71
CA LEU A 74 -0.82 -13.60 5.56
C LEU A 74 -1.78 -12.41 5.63
N ILE A 75 -2.97 -12.53 5.03
CA ILE A 75 -4.01 -11.52 5.12
C ILE A 75 -4.47 -11.33 6.55
N ASP A 76 -4.81 -12.42 7.24
CA ASP A 76 -5.25 -12.37 8.64
C ASP A 76 -4.21 -11.71 9.52
N ASN A 77 -2.94 -12.09 9.38
CA ASN A 77 -1.84 -11.48 10.11
C ASN A 77 -1.64 -10.00 9.74
N PHE A 78 -1.79 -9.65 8.46
CA PHE A 78 -1.64 -8.28 8.01
C PHE A 78 -2.71 -7.35 8.60
N THR A 79 -3.89 -7.85 8.92
CA THR A 79 -4.96 -7.08 9.58
C THR A 79 -4.64 -6.77 11.05
N LEU A 80 -3.70 -7.50 11.65
CA LEU A 80 -3.34 -7.36 13.06
C LEU A 80 -2.13 -6.43 13.22
N ARG A 81 -2.25 -5.41 14.07
CA ARG A 81 -1.27 -4.34 14.27
C ARG A 81 0.15 -4.84 14.51
N ASP A 82 0.29 -5.84 15.36
CA ASP A 82 1.60 -6.31 15.85
C ASP A 82 2.13 -7.52 15.08
N LYS A 83 1.44 -7.96 14.03
CA LYS A 83 1.85 -9.12 13.25
C LYS A 83 2.38 -8.74 11.86
N MET A 84 3.38 -9.49 11.41
CA MET A 84 3.91 -9.38 10.05
C MET A 84 2.97 -10.06 9.03
N PRO A 85 2.97 -9.62 7.77
CA PRO A 85 3.86 -8.62 7.19
C PRO A 85 3.50 -7.18 7.57
N GLN A 86 4.47 -6.29 7.48
CA GLN A 86 4.28 -4.85 7.62
C GLN A 86 3.97 -4.20 6.28
N ILE A 87 4.57 -4.72 5.20
CA ILE A 87 4.34 -4.31 3.82
C ILE A 87 3.75 -5.48 3.05
N ALA A 88 2.55 -5.31 2.53
CA ALA A 88 1.89 -6.28 1.65
C ALA A 88 1.99 -5.82 0.21
N VAL A 89 2.54 -6.66 -0.66
CA VAL A 89 2.59 -6.40 -2.10
C VAL A 89 1.53 -7.26 -2.77
N SER A 90 0.57 -6.61 -3.42
CA SER A 90 -0.61 -7.27 -3.98
C SER A 90 -0.86 -6.85 -5.42
N VAL A 91 -1.36 -7.77 -6.22
CA VAL A 91 -1.86 -7.47 -7.57
C VAL A 91 -3.31 -7.04 -7.49
N ASP A 92 -4.21 -7.93 -7.09
CA ASP A 92 -5.65 -7.68 -7.06
C ASP A 92 -6.33 -8.03 -5.73
N MET A 93 -5.70 -8.86 -4.88
CA MET A 93 -6.36 -9.46 -3.73
C MET A 93 -6.78 -8.47 -2.66
N LEU A 94 -5.99 -7.40 -2.45
CA LEU A 94 -6.27 -6.36 -1.47
C LEU A 94 -7.12 -5.21 -2.03
N ASP A 95 -7.64 -5.36 -3.25
CA ASP A 95 -8.51 -4.36 -3.89
C ASP A 95 -9.91 -4.37 -3.28
N THR A 96 -10.40 -5.53 -2.83
CA THR A 96 -11.77 -5.72 -2.33
C THR A 96 -11.81 -6.65 -1.12
N GLY A 97 -12.80 -6.45 -0.25
CA GLY A 97 -13.20 -7.43 0.78
C GLY A 97 -12.31 -7.52 2.01
N ILE A 98 -11.20 -6.80 2.09
CA ILE A 98 -10.28 -6.83 3.22
C ILE A 98 -10.30 -5.48 3.93
N ASP A 99 -10.45 -5.52 5.24
CA ASP A 99 -10.45 -4.33 6.08
C ASP A 99 -9.23 -4.31 7.00
N VAL A 100 -8.25 -3.49 6.65
CA VAL A 100 -7.04 -3.26 7.46
C VAL A 100 -7.08 -1.82 7.96
N ILE A 101 -7.49 -1.61 9.20
CA ILE A 101 -7.68 -0.27 9.75
C ILE A 101 -6.36 0.49 9.96
N ASP A 102 -5.26 -0.21 10.11
CA ASP A 102 -3.94 0.36 10.43
C ASP A 102 -3.12 0.77 9.19
N ILE A 103 -3.71 0.77 8.00
CA ILE A 103 -3.01 1.20 6.78
C ILE A 103 -2.66 2.69 6.89
N LEU A 104 -1.39 3.00 6.75
CA LEU A 104 -0.85 4.36 6.74
C LEU A 104 -0.28 4.78 5.39
N ASN A 105 0.12 3.83 4.54
CA ASN A 105 0.71 4.13 3.25
C ASN A 105 0.10 3.24 2.15
N LEU A 106 -0.29 3.84 1.04
CA LEU A 106 -0.68 3.15 -0.17
C LEU A 106 0.29 3.52 -1.29
N VAL A 107 0.87 2.54 -1.94
CA VAL A 107 1.75 2.73 -3.10
C VAL A 107 1.08 2.16 -4.34
N PHE A 108 0.82 3.01 -5.32
CA PHE A 108 0.30 2.60 -6.62
C PHE A 108 1.47 2.41 -7.59
N PHE A 109 1.99 1.20 -7.66
CA PHE A 109 3.04 0.83 -8.61
C PHE A 109 2.46 0.20 -9.87
N LYS A 110 1.33 0.79 -10.31
CA LYS A 110 0.61 0.43 -11.54
C LYS A 110 -0.32 1.55 -11.98
N ARG A 111 -0.70 1.55 -13.27
CA ARG A 111 -1.80 2.36 -13.76
C ARG A 111 -3.12 1.63 -13.53
N VAL A 112 -4.04 2.25 -12.81
CA VAL A 112 -5.42 1.78 -12.64
C VAL A 112 -6.28 2.41 -13.74
N ARG A 113 -7.01 1.60 -14.50
CA ARG A 113 -7.78 2.10 -15.64
C ARG A 113 -9.21 2.55 -15.29
N SER A 114 -9.78 2.00 -14.23
CA SER A 114 -11.10 2.32 -13.74
C SER A 114 -11.02 3.32 -12.59
N ARG A 115 -11.73 4.45 -12.71
CA ARG A 115 -11.84 5.44 -11.65
C ARG A 115 -12.49 4.85 -10.39
N ILE A 116 -13.55 4.07 -10.57
CA ILE A 116 -14.25 3.41 -9.44
C ILE A 116 -13.29 2.49 -8.70
N LYS A 117 -12.55 1.66 -9.43
CA LYS A 117 -11.56 0.76 -8.83
C LYS A 117 -10.46 1.54 -8.10
N PHE A 118 -9.96 2.61 -8.70
CA PHE A 118 -8.95 3.48 -8.08
C PHE A 118 -9.43 4.06 -6.75
N LEU A 119 -10.67 4.54 -6.70
CA LEU A 119 -11.28 5.06 -5.48
C LEU A 119 -11.48 3.98 -4.41
N GLN A 120 -11.87 2.77 -4.81
CA GLN A 120 -11.99 1.63 -3.90
C GLN A 120 -10.62 1.26 -3.29
N MET A 121 -9.56 1.31 -4.09
CA MET A 121 -8.19 1.07 -3.62
C MET A 121 -7.74 2.16 -2.64
N ILE A 122 -7.98 3.43 -2.95
CA ILE A 122 -7.71 4.55 -2.03
C ILE A 122 -8.50 4.39 -0.73
N GLY A 123 -9.74 3.91 -0.82
CA GLY A 123 -10.59 3.64 0.34
C GLY A 123 -9.98 2.69 1.36
N ARG A 124 -8.98 1.87 0.97
CA ARG A 124 -8.25 1.00 1.92
C ARG A 124 -7.46 1.78 2.97
N GLY A 125 -7.10 3.03 2.70
CA GLY A 125 -6.40 3.89 3.64
C GLY A 125 -7.29 4.78 4.49
N THR A 126 -8.61 4.81 4.25
CA THR A 126 -9.52 5.79 4.87
C THR A 126 -10.06 5.38 6.24
N ARG A 127 -9.74 4.19 6.72
CA ARG A 127 -10.20 3.71 8.03
C ARG A 127 -9.53 4.48 9.17
N LYS A 128 -10.30 4.82 10.19
CA LYS A 128 -9.77 5.38 11.44
C LYS A 128 -9.05 4.29 12.22
N SER A 129 -7.98 4.68 12.91
CA SER A 129 -7.22 3.79 13.77
C SER A 129 -6.79 4.54 15.03
N GLU A 130 -7.19 4.03 16.18
CA GLU A 130 -6.88 4.61 17.47
C GLU A 130 -5.50 4.19 17.95
N ASP A 131 -4.80 5.11 18.61
CA ASP A 131 -3.51 4.89 19.28
C ASP A 131 -2.39 4.34 18.37
N ILE A 132 -2.50 4.51 17.05
CA ILE A 132 -1.56 3.92 16.10
C ILE A 132 -0.13 4.49 16.24
N PHE A 133 -0.02 5.74 16.69
CA PHE A 133 1.26 6.43 16.92
C PHE A 133 1.68 6.46 18.39
N GLY A 134 0.88 5.88 19.29
CA GLY A 134 1.04 5.89 20.72
C GLY A 134 -0.27 6.23 21.44
N ALA A 135 -0.30 6.12 22.76
CA ALA A 135 -1.50 6.39 23.56
C ALA A 135 -2.04 7.80 23.28
N GLY A 136 -3.31 7.89 22.86
CA GLY A 136 -3.97 9.13 22.52
C GLY A 136 -3.56 9.74 21.19
N GLN A 137 -2.74 9.05 20.39
CA GLN A 137 -2.23 9.53 19.11
C GLN A 137 -2.82 8.71 17.96
N ASP A 138 -3.99 9.13 17.50
CA ASP A 138 -4.78 8.42 16.51
C ASP A 138 -4.32 8.74 15.08
N LYS A 139 -4.72 7.88 14.15
CA LYS A 139 -4.56 8.12 12.73
C LYS A 139 -5.46 9.29 12.30
N GLU A 140 -4.85 10.32 11.72
CA GLU A 140 -5.55 11.50 11.19
C GLU A 140 -5.54 11.56 9.66
N LEU A 141 -4.54 10.91 9.03
CA LEU A 141 -4.35 10.89 7.58
C LEU A 141 -3.58 9.63 7.18
N PHE A 142 -3.48 9.40 5.89
CA PHE A 142 -2.64 8.38 5.28
C PHE A 142 -1.96 8.95 4.03
N TYR A 143 -0.86 8.34 3.61
CA TYR A 143 -0.11 8.77 2.44
C TYR A 143 -0.37 7.89 1.24
N ILE A 144 -0.39 8.53 0.06
CA ILE A 144 -0.48 7.86 -1.23
C ILE A 144 0.78 8.19 -2.02
N PHE A 145 1.46 7.16 -2.47
CA PHE A 145 2.63 7.23 -3.37
C PHE A 145 2.18 6.77 -4.74
N ASP A 146 1.94 7.70 -5.66
CA ASP A 146 1.38 7.40 -6.98
C ASP A 146 2.47 7.29 -8.05
N TRP A 147 3.13 6.15 -8.09
CA TRP A 147 4.15 5.83 -9.10
C TRP A 147 3.55 5.44 -10.45
N GLY A 148 2.25 5.21 -10.51
CA GLY A 148 1.53 4.92 -11.76
C GLY A 148 0.99 6.15 -12.48
N GLY A 149 1.09 7.35 -11.89
CA GLY A 149 0.55 8.57 -12.47
C GLY A 149 -0.98 8.59 -12.55
N ASN A 150 -1.67 7.94 -11.61
CA ASN A 150 -3.11 7.75 -11.63
C ASN A 150 -3.87 9.06 -11.41
N PHE A 151 -3.42 9.89 -10.46
CA PHE A 151 -4.07 11.19 -10.21
C PHE A 151 -4.01 12.09 -11.44
N LYS A 152 -2.87 12.15 -12.12
CA LYS A 152 -2.73 12.90 -13.37
C LYS A 152 -3.63 12.32 -14.46
N TYR A 153 -3.64 11.01 -14.61
CA TYR A 153 -4.47 10.33 -15.60
C TYR A 153 -5.95 10.63 -15.42
N PHE A 154 -6.48 10.55 -14.20
CA PHE A 154 -7.89 10.82 -13.93
C PHE A 154 -8.25 12.29 -13.91
N SER A 155 -7.29 13.18 -13.67
CA SER A 155 -7.52 14.63 -13.73
C SER A 155 -7.65 15.16 -15.17
N THR A 156 -7.04 14.48 -16.15
CA THR A 156 -7.06 14.89 -17.56
C THR A 156 -8.22 14.31 -18.36
N LYS A 157 -8.96 13.32 -17.82
CA LYS A 157 -10.15 12.79 -18.48
C LYS A 157 -11.36 13.67 -18.27
N PRO A 158 -12.26 13.83 -19.28
CA PRO A 158 -13.52 14.54 -19.09
C PRO A 158 -14.28 13.93 -17.93
N LYS A 159 -14.81 14.77 -17.06
CA LYS A 159 -15.56 14.35 -15.88
C LYS A 159 -16.86 13.65 -16.30
N GLU A 160 -16.93 12.36 -16.13
CA GLU A 160 -18.21 11.70 -15.95
C GLU A 160 -18.65 12.00 -14.51
N GLY A 161 -19.47 13.04 -14.36
CA GLY A 161 -20.26 13.39 -13.19
C GLY A 161 -19.63 13.27 -11.80
N LYS A 162 -19.38 14.41 -11.19
CA LYS A 162 -19.07 14.76 -9.79
C LYS A 162 -17.60 14.83 -9.38
N GLN A 163 -17.27 16.02 -8.92
CA GLN A 163 -16.01 16.32 -8.22
C GLN A 163 -15.87 15.43 -6.99
N ILE A 164 -14.74 14.75 -6.93
CA ILE A 164 -14.33 14.10 -5.68
C ILE A 164 -13.87 15.21 -4.74
N LYS A 165 -14.68 15.53 -3.75
CA LYS A 165 -14.23 16.29 -2.61
C LYS A 165 -13.30 15.42 -1.77
N SER A 166 -12.40 16.04 -1.04
CA SER A 166 -11.44 15.38 -0.15
C SER A 166 -12.04 14.16 0.56
N LEU A 167 -11.36 13.01 0.45
CA LEU A 167 -11.74 11.81 1.18
C LEU A 167 -11.37 11.99 2.65
N SER A 168 -12.36 12.04 3.51
CA SER A 168 -12.15 11.99 4.97
C SER A 168 -11.94 10.55 5.43
N LEU A 169 -11.26 10.39 6.57
CA LEU A 169 -11.16 9.09 7.22
C LEU A 169 -12.55 8.62 7.67
N THR A 170 -12.83 7.33 7.51
CA THR A 170 -14.07 6.68 7.91
C THR A 170 -13.86 5.76 9.12
N GLU A 171 -14.90 5.63 9.93
CA GLU A 171 -14.92 4.67 11.07
C GLU A 171 -15.03 3.23 10.62
#